data_ae4797c1b08523668d942baee34e395e
#
_entry.id   ae4797c1b08523668d942baee34e395e
#
_cell.length_a   1.000
_cell.length_b   1.000
_cell.length_c   1.000
_cell.angle_alpha   90.00
_cell.angle_beta   90.00
_cell.angle_gamma   90.00
#
_symmetry.space_group_name_H-M   'P 1'
#
loop_
_entity.id
_entity.type
_entity.pdbx_description
1 polymer ?
#
loop_
_entity_poly.entity_id
_entity_poly.type
_entity_poly.pdbx_seq_one_letter_code
_entity_poly.pdbx_strand_id
1 'polypeptide(L)'
;MKKIQNILIDFGLTSNAAKAYTALLKKNPSTGYEISTQTDIPRSAIYNVLNKLVALGFANSVGESPKKYLPLPPSALLEYLSQSHKDKMNNLEDAFKNVEIEDKLTDFWHLHGYRLSLIHI
;
A
#
# COMPACT_ATOMS: atom_id res chain seq x y z
N MET A 1 11.03 -8.50 -9.55
CA MET A 1 10.10 -8.34 -8.41
C MET A 1 10.44 -7.18 -7.47
N LYS A 2 11.71 -6.77 -7.39
CA LYS A 2 12.08 -5.59 -6.59
C LYS A 2 11.37 -4.32 -7.03
N LYS A 3 11.13 -4.16 -8.31
CA LYS A 3 10.42 -3.00 -8.84
C LYS A 3 9.00 -2.92 -8.28
N ILE A 4 8.28 -4.06 -8.27
CA ILE A 4 6.93 -4.13 -7.72
C ILE A 4 6.96 -3.84 -6.22
N GLN A 5 7.89 -4.44 -5.49
CA GLN A 5 8.03 -4.22 -4.05
C GLN A 5 8.24 -2.74 -3.74
N ASN A 6 9.14 -2.07 -4.46
CA ASN A 6 9.45 -0.66 -4.23
C ASN A 6 8.23 0.22 -4.47
N ILE A 7 7.47 -0.05 -5.52
CA ILE A 7 6.27 0.71 -5.82
C ILE A 7 5.19 0.48 -4.75
N LEU A 8 5.02 -0.76 -4.29
CA LEU A 8 4.09 -1.05 -3.21
C LEU A 8 4.46 -0.33 -1.92
N ILE A 9 5.74 -0.24 -1.62
CA ILE A 9 6.22 0.52 -0.45
C ILE A 9 5.89 2.00 -0.61
N ASP A 10 6.02 2.56 -1.81
CA ASP A 10 5.63 3.94 -2.08
C ASP A 10 4.13 4.17 -1.83
N PHE A 11 3.30 3.14 -2.03
CA PHE A 11 1.88 3.22 -1.71
C PHE A 11 1.57 2.99 -0.23
N GLY A 12 2.58 2.74 0.58
CA GLY A 12 2.40 2.65 2.02
C GLY A 12 2.50 1.24 2.62
N LEU A 13 2.77 0.22 1.81
CA LEU A 13 3.00 -1.11 2.36
C LEU A 13 4.36 -1.16 3.08
N THR A 14 4.43 -1.95 4.14
CA THR A 14 5.73 -2.20 4.76
C THR A 14 6.59 -3.04 3.83
N SER A 15 7.90 -3.01 4.03
CA SER A 15 8.83 -3.81 3.24
C SER A 15 8.46 -5.30 3.29
N ASN A 16 8.18 -5.82 4.48
CA ASN A 16 7.83 -7.22 4.64
C ASN A 16 6.49 -7.57 3.98
N ALA A 17 5.50 -6.68 4.06
CA ALA A 17 4.21 -6.89 3.41
C ALA A 17 4.38 -6.93 1.89
N ALA A 18 5.17 -6.03 1.32
CA ALA A 18 5.45 -6.02 -0.11
C ALA A 18 6.17 -7.29 -0.55
N LYS A 19 7.14 -7.76 0.22
CA LYS A 19 7.87 -9.00 -0.07
C LYS A 19 6.96 -10.21 -0.02
N ALA A 20 6.12 -10.32 0.99
CA ALA A 20 5.19 -11.45 1.14
C ALA A 20 4.15 -11.47 0.01
N TYR A 21 3.59 -10.31 -0.32
CA TYR A 21 2.62 -10.21 -1.41
C TYR A 21 3.23 -10.63 -2.75
N THR A 22 4.43 -10.14 -3.08
CA THR A 22 5.09 -10.50 -4.33
C THR A 22 5.48 -11.97 -4.38
N ALA A 23 5.88 -12.55 -3.25
CA ALA A 23 6.15 -13.98 -3.17
C ALA A 23 4.89 -14.80 -3.48
N LEU A 24 3.73 -14.38 -2.96
CA LEU A 24 2.46 -15.02 -3.26
C LEU A 24 2.07 -14.91 -4.73
N LEU A 25 2.39 -13.79 -5.38
CA LEU A 25 2.14 -13.67 -6.81
C LEU A 25 2.92 -14.70 -7.62
N LYS A 26 4.14 -15.01 -7.19
CA LYS A 26 4.98 -15.98 -7.89
C LYS A 26 4.53 -17.41 -7.68
N LYS A 27 4.10 -17.74 -6.46
CA LYS A 27 3.68 -19.09 -6.12
C LYS A 27 2.53 -19.03 -5.13
N ASN A 28 1.38 -19.53 -5.53
CA ASN A 28 0.19 -19.58 -4.69
C ASN A 28 -0.65 -20.81 -5.04
N PRO A 29 -1.36 -21.38 -4.07
CA PRO A 29 -1.29 -21.02 -2.67
C PRO A 29 0.03 -21.46 -2.03
N SER A 30 0.47 -20.73 -1.02
CA SER A 30 1.71 -21.05 -0.29
C SER A 30 1.45 -21.00 1.22
N THR A 31 2.17 -21.85 1.96
CA THR A 31 2.17 -21.79 3.41
C THR A 31 3.06 -20.65 3.90
N GLY A 32 2.88 -20.24 5.15
CA GLY A 32 3.78 -19.25 5.75
C GLY A 32 5.23 -19.68 5.71
N TYR A 33 5.47 -20.97 5.95
CA TYR A 33 6.81 -21.54 5.86
C TYR A 33 7.42 -21.35 4.47
N GLU A 34 6.66 -21.69 3.43
CA GLU A 34 7.12 -21.54 2.05
C GLU A 34 7.44 -20.09 1.70
N ILE A 35 6.62 -19.16 2.17
CA ILE A 35 6.87 -17.73 1.94
C ILE A 35 8.15 -17.29 2.66
N SER A 36 8.37 -17.75 3.88
CA SER A 36 9.58 -17.40 4.63
C SER A 36 10.85 -17.94 3.97
N THR A 37 10.77 -19.09 3.29
CA THR A 37 11.93 -19.62 2.57
C THR A 37 12.21 -18.89 1.27
N GLN A 38 11.18 -18.30 0.65
CA GLN A 38 11.31 -17.56 -0.61
C GLN A 38 11.70 -16.11 -0.42
N THR A 39 11.61 -15.62 0.80
CA THR A 39 11.89 -14.22 1.14
C THR A 39 12.94 -14.20 2.24
N ASP A 40 13.39 -13.00 2.60
CA ASP A 40 14.28 -12.84 3.76
C ASP A 40 13.49 -12.53 5.03
N ILE A 41 12.17 -12.74 5.02
CA ILE A 41 11.34 -12.55 6.20
C ILE A 41 11.56 -13.70 7.17
N PRO A 42 11.97 -13.41 8.42
CA PRO A 42 12.18 -14.47 9.41
C PRO A 42 10.89 -15.23 9.71
N ARG A 43 11.02 -16.52 10.04
CA ARG A 43 9.88 -17.33 10.45
C ARG A 43 9.12 -16.74 11.64
N SER A 44 9.85 -16.09 12.53
CA SER A 44 9.24 -15.45 13.70
C SER A 44 8.31 -14.28 13.32
N ALA A 45 8.50 -13.67 12.15
CA ALA A 45 7.74 -12.51 11.71
C ALA A 45 6.69 -12.84 10.66
N ILE A 46 6.82 -13.97 9.95
CA ILE A 46 6.01 -14.24 8.75
C ILE A 46 4.52 -14.28 9.04
N TYR A 47 4.10 -14.87 10.16
CA TYR A 47 2.68 -14.98 10.46
C TYR A 47 2.05 -13.64 10.82
N ASN A 48 2.80 -12.76 11.48
CA ASN A 48 2.33 -11.40 11.73
C ASN A 48 2.16 -10.62 10.43
N VAL A 49 3.10 -10.80 9.51
CA VAL A 49 3.04 -10.15 8.19
C VAL A 49 1.82 -10.64 7.41
N LEU A 50 1.61 -11.96 7.37
CA LEU A 50 0.49 -12.55 6.65
C LEU A 50 -0.86 -12.18 7.28
N ASN A 51 -0.93 -12.14 8.61
CA ASN A 51 -2.15 -11.71 9.30
C ASN A 51 -2.51 -10.27 8.94
N LYS A 52 -1.51 -9.39 8.83
CA LYS A 52 -1.74 -8.01 8.41
C LYS A 52 -2.21 -7.92 6.97
N LEU A 53 -1.63 -8.72 6.06
CA LEU A 53 -2.07 -8.76 4.67
C LEU A 53 -3.53 -9.22 4.57
N VAL A 54 -3.90 -10.25 5.34
CA VAL A 54 -5.28 -10.74 5.36
C VAL A 54 -6.22 -9.68 5.93
N ALA A 55 -5.81 -9.01 7.01
CA ALA A 55 -6.61 -7.95 7.62
C ALA A 55 -6.85 -6.78 6.67
N LEU A 56 -5.87 -6.46 5.83
CA LEU A 56 -5.99 -5.40 4.82
C LEU A 56 -6.78 -5.86 3.58
N GLY A 57 -7.04 -7.15 3.45
CA GLY A 57 -7.70 -7.70 2.28
C GLY A 57 -6.77 -7.99 1.11
N PHE A 58 -5.46 -7.94 1.31
CA PHE A 58 -4.48 -8.17 0.24
C PHE A 58 -4.11 -9.64 0.10
N ALA A 59 -4.57 -10.48 1.01
CA ALA A 59 -4.40 -11.93 0.94
C ALA A 59 -5.59 -12.61 1.61
N ASN A 60 -5.80 -13.87 1.26
CA ASN A 60 -6.77 -14.74 1.92
C ASN A 60 -6.09 -16.03 2.33
N SER A 61 -6.60 -16.65 3.38
CA SER A 61 -6.13 -17.95 3.80
C SER A 61 -7.11 -19.04 3.38
N VAL A 62 -6.58 -20.21 3.01
CA VAL A 62 -7.37 -21.37 2.63
C VAL A 62 -6.83 -22.59 3.37
N GLY A 63 -7.72 -23.44 3.85
CA GLY A 63 -7.34 -24.62 4.61
C GLY A 63 -6.84 -24.27 6.01
N GLU A 64 -6.60 -25.27 6.81
CA GLU A 64 -6.13 -25.09 8.17
C GLU A 64 -4.96 -25.99 8.55
N SER A 65 -4.77 -27.07 7.79
CA SER A 65 -3.74 -28.04 8.13
C SER A 65 -3.12 -28.65 6.86
N PRO A 66 -2.18 -27.98 6.22
CA PRO A 66 -1.61 -26.65 6.56
C PRO A 66 -2.45 -25.50 6.04
N LYS A 67 -2.38 -24.39 6.73
CA LYS A 67 -3.00 -23.14 6.28
C LYS A 67 -2.15 -22.55 5.14
N LYS A 68 -2.81 -22.26 4.04
CA LYS A 68 -2.15 -21.67 2.86
C LYS A 68 -2.74 -20.31 2.57
N TYR A 69 -2.02 -19.51 1.80
CA TYR A 69 -2.39 -18.12 1.50
C TYR A 69 -2.44 -17.90 0.01
N LEU A 70 -3.38 -17.05 -0.41
CA LEU A 70 -3.58 -16.62 -1.78
C LEU A 70 -3.48 -15.09 -1.82
N PRO A 71 -2.88 -14.51 -2.84
CA PRO A 71 -2.84 -13.06 -2.97
C PRO A 71 -4.15 -12.52 -3.52
N LEU A 72 -4.48 -11.29 -3.15
CA LEU A 72 -5.51 -10.53 -3.86
C LEU A 72 -5.03 -10.38 -5.32
N PRO A 73 -5.90 -10.61 -6.32
CA PRO A 73 -5.49 -10.42 -7.71
C PRO A 73 -4.97 -9.00 -7.96
N PRO A 74 -3.93 -8.85 -8.79
CA PRO A 74 -3.35 -7.52 -9.05
C PRO A 74 -4.36 -6.48 -9.51
N SER A 75 -5.34 -6.86 -10.35
CA SER A 75 -6.38 -5.91 -10.80
C SER A 75 -7.20 -5.36 -9.64
N ALA A 76 -7.55 -6.22 -8.68
CA ALA A 76 -8.30 -5.80 -7.49
C ALA A 76 -7.43 -4.94 -6.58
N LEU A 77 -6.14 -5.25 -6.47
CA LEU A 77 -5.22 -4.42 -5.70
C LEU A 77 -5.11 -3.02 -6.30
N LEU A 78 -5.00 -2.94 -7.63
CA LEU A 78 -4.94 -1.65 -8.32
C LEU A 78 -6.19 -0.81 -8.06
N GLU A 79 -7.38 -1.44 -8.12
CA GLU A 79 -8.63 -0.74 -7.80
C GLU A 79 -8.64 -0.22 -6.37
N TYR A 80 -8.23 -1.07 -5.42
CA TYR A 80 -8.18 -0.69 -4.02
C TYR A 80 -7.23 0.49 -3.80
N LEU A 81 -6.02 0.43 -4.34
CA LEU A 81 -5.03 1.48 -4.16
C LEU A 81 -5.49 2.79 -4.81
N SER A 82 -6.12 2.71 -5.99
CA SER A 82 -6.65 3.89 -6.67
C SER A 82 -7.75 4.56 -5.84
N GLN A 83 -8.70 3.78 -5.33
CA GLN A 83 -9.79 4.34 -4.51
C GLN A 83 -9.27 4.88 -3.18
N SER A 84 -8.36 4.15 -2.54
CA SER A 84 -7.75 4.60 -1.28
C SER A 84 -7.00 5.93 -1.46
N HIS A 85 -6.30 6.07 -2.59
CA HIS A 85 -5.59 7.30 -2.91
C HIS A 85 -6.56 8.47 -3.09
N LYS A 86 -7.65 8.25 -3.81
CA LYS A 86 -8.69 9.27 -4.01
C LYS A 86 -9.31 9.69 -2.68
N ASP A 87 -9.61 8.73 -1.83
CA ASP A 87 -10.20 9.00 -0.52
C ASP A 87 -9.27 9.85 0.34
N LYS A 88 -7.98 9.52 0.34
CA LYS A 88 -6.96 10.28 1.07
C LYS A 88 -6.83 11.70 0.54
N MET A 89 -6.85 11.86 -0.78
CA MET A 89 -6.79 13.18 -1.41
C MET A 89 -8.01 14.01 -1.05
N ASN A 90 -9.20 13.42 -1.08
CA ASN A 90 -10.42 14.10 -0.72
C ASN A 90 -10.42 14.52 0.75
N ASN A 91 -9.96 13.63 1.63
CA ASN A 91 -9.87 13.94 3.05
C ASN A 91 -8.88 15.08 3.32
N LEU A 92 -7.77 15.08 2.61
CA LEU A 92 -6.77 16.13 2.73
C LEU A 92 -7.32 17.47 2.24
N GLU A 93 -8.01 17.47 1.11
CA GLU A 93 -8.65 18.66 0.57
C GLU A 93 -9.66 19.25 1.56
N ASP A 94 -10.50 18.38 2.13
CA ASP A 94 -11.49 18.81 3.12
C ASP A 94 -10.80 19.38 4.38
N ALA A 95 -9.71 18.77 4.81
CA ALA A 95 -8.95 19.26 5.95
C ALA A 95 -8.37 20.65 5.68
N PHE A 96 -7.85 20.88 4.48
CA PHE A 96 -7.33 22.20 4.09
C PHE A 96 -8.39 23.28 4.05
N LYS A 97 -9.65 22.94 3.73
CA LYS A 97 -10.75 23.91 3.72
C LYS A 97 -11.03 24.52 5.09
N ASN A 98 -10.64 23.80 6.15
CA ASN A 98 -10.84 24.23 7.52
C ASN A 98 -9.64 25.01 8.10
N VAL A 99 -8.60 25.25 7.28
CA VAL A 99 -7.40 25.96 7.69
C VAL A 99 -7.35 27.32 7.03
N GLU A 100 -7.16 28.37 7.82
CA GLU A 100 -6.94 29.70 7.27
C GLU A 100 -5.52 29.80 6.75
N ILE A 101 -5.40 30.11 5.46
CA ILE A 101 -4.10 30.30 4.82
C ILE A 101 -3.83 31.79 4.74
N GLU A 102 -2.66 32.23 5.21
CA GLU A 102 -2.29 33.63 5.15
C GLU A 102 -2.14 34.10 3.71
N ASP A 103 -2.66 35.31 3.42
CA ASP A 103 -2.59 35.92 2.08
C ASP A 103 -1.15 36.04 1.59
N LYS A 104 -0.22 36.26 2.49
CA LYS A 104 1.21 36.39 2.17
C LYS A 104 1.77 35.14 1.53
N LEU A 105 1.27 33.96 1.90
CA LEU A 105 1.73 32.70 1.31
C LEU A 105 1.39 32.64 -0.17
N THR A 106 0.15 33.02 -0.53
CA THR A 106 -0.30 33.07 -1.90
C THR A 106 0.54 34.04 -2.73
N ASP A 107 0.79 35.23 -2.21
CA ASP A 107 1.61 36.23 -2.90
C ASP A 107 3.05 35.75 -3.10
N PHE A 108 3.62 35.09 -2.09
CA PHE A 108 4.97 34.53 -2.17
C PHE A 108 5.08 33.53 -3.34
N TRP A 109 4.14 32.62 -3.45
CA TRP A 109 4.19 31.59 -4.49
C TRP A 109 3.97 32.17 -5.88
N HIS A 110 3.17 33.22 -6.03
CA HIS A 110 3.03 33.95 -7.29
C HIS A 110 4.35 34.58 -7.73
N LEU A 111 5.06 35.20 -6.80
CA LEU A 111 6.35 35.83 -7.09
C LEU A 111 7.40 34.81 -7.52
N HIS A 112 7.30 33.57 -7.04
CA HIS A 112 8.25 32.50 -7.34
C HIS A 112 7.76 31.59 -8.48
N GLY A 113 6.69 31.95 -9.18
CA GLY A 113 6.25 31.24 -10.38
C GLY A 113 5.53 29.92 -10.16
N TYR A 114 5.10 29.63 -8.95
CA TYR A 114 4.35 28.40 -8.68
C TYR A 114 2.90 28.52 -9.12
N ARG A 115 2.34 27.42 -9.64
CA ARG A 115 0.95 27.39 -10.10
C ARG A 115 0.05 26.92 -8.97
N LEU A 116 -0.79 27.81 -8.50
CA LEU A 116 -1.77 27.49 -7.46
C LEU A 116 -2.88 26.58 -7.96
N SER A 117 -3.15 26.55 -9.25
CA SER A 117 -4.18 25.72 -9.86
C SER A 117 -3.93 24.22 -9.72
N LEU A 118 -2.70 23.80 -9.40
CA LEU A 118 -2.38 22.38 -9.17
C LEU A 118 -3.13 21.81 -7.97
N ILE A 119 -3.63 22.64 -7.09
CA ILE A 119 -4.34 22.21 -5.89
C ILE A 119 -5.75 21.71 -6.22
N HIS A 120 -6.27 22.05 -7.39
CA HIS A 120 -7.65 21.77 -7.78
C HIS A 120 -7.84 20.52 -8.64
N ILE A 121 -6.85 19.72 -8.78
CA ILE A 121 -6.94 18.51 -9.61
C ILE A 121 -7.67 17.38 -8.90
#